data_48d6a7a409af3daadad6348d5628fc29
#
_entry.id   48d6a7a409af3daadad6348d5628fc29
#
_cell.length_a   1.000
_cell.length_b   1.000
_cell.length_c   1.000
_cell.angle_alpha   90.00
_cell.angle_beta   90.00
_cell.angle_gamma   90.00
#
_symmetry.space_group_name_H-M   'P 1'
#
loop_
_entity.id
_entity.type
_entity.pdbx_description
1 polymer ?
#
loop_
_entity_poly.entity_id
_entity_poly.type
_entity_poly.pdbx_seq_one_letter_code
_entity_poly.pdbx_strand_id
1 'polypeptide(L)'
;MDDTGIMREPVIRISSDRMEAFIMLPVVEEEQHYTVDEVLEAVKRNGVIYGINCEIISDMVEKRIMGREVLFAKGKPAVDGTDGYFDFYFDSDLNHRPTINSDGSVDYWSVHSVEVVKKGKTIANYYEPATGEDGIDVLGRTIAAKKGKGLPPLVGRGFDKSVDGLTYTAAIDGKIERHKNRIIILPILEINGDVDVGTGNIDFVGDVVIHGSVKTGARIRAAKSITIDGVCEGCVLEAGDDLILRKGMIGMGKARIIVKGNLFAKFMEYTDVEVDGFVEADSAINCNVVSNDKVIF
;
A
#
# COMPACT_ATOMS: atom_id res chain seq x y z
N MET A 1 -31.56 70.41 27.40
CA MET A 1 -30.96 69.33 28.19
C MET A 1 -31.48 68.03 27.61
N ASP A 2 -30.87 67.53 26.61
CA ASP A 2 -31.06 66.17 26.15
C ASP A 2 -29.69 65.71 25.66
N ASP A 3 -29.02 65.02 26.55
CA ASP A 3 -27.73 64.36 26.30
C ASP A 3 -28.05 63.05 25.53
N THR A 4 -28.40 63.16 24.28
CA THR A 4 -28.39 62.07 23.35
C THR A 4 -26.93 61.79 23.00
N GLY A 5 -26.24 61.10 23.95
CA GLY A 5 -24.89 60.61 23.74
C GLY A 5 -24.90 59.67 22.55
N ILE A 6 -24.63 60.22 21.36
CA ILE A 6 -24.32 59.44 20.17
C ILE A 6 -23.12 58.58 20.56
N MET A 7 -23.33 57.27 20.66
CA MET A 7 -22.28 56.33 21.01
C MET A 7 -21.19 56.44 19.92
N ARG A 8 -20.12 57.19 20.26
CA ARG A 8 -18.94 57.37 19.40
C ARG A 8 -17.98 56.17 19.46
N GLU A 9 -18.38 55.13 20.18
CA GLU A 9 -17.46 54.00 20.42
C GLU A 9 -17.47 53.07 19.18
N PRO A 10 -16.26 52.69 18.64
CA PRO A 10 -16.16 51.69 17.57
C PRO A 10 -16.83 50.39 17.99
N VAL A 11 -17.68 49.84 17.14
CA VAL A 11 -18.37 48.58 17.37
C VAL A 11 -17.48 47.46 16.80
N ILE A 12 -17.11 46.49 17.64
CA ILE A 12 -16.27 45.38 17.25
C ILE A 12 -17.09 44.09 17.33
N ARG A 13 -17.12 43.34 16.24
CA ARG A 13 -17.77 42.05 16.14
C ARG A 13 -16.72 40.96 15.83
N ILE A 14 -16.68 39.95 16.67
CA ILE A 14 -15.81 38.79 16.48
C ILE A 14 -16.67 37.64 15.92
N SER A 15 -16.18 36.93 14.91
CA SER A 15 -16.84 35.74 14.34
C SER A 15 -17.03 34.66 15.40
N SER A 16 -17.99 33.76 15.23
CA SER A 16 -18.31 32.68 16.17
C SER A 16 -17.16 31.72 16.38
N ASP A 17 -16.34 31.50 15.36
CA ASP A 17 -15.12 30.69 15.39
C ASP A 17 -13.87 31.46 15.88
N ARG A 18 -14.03 32.78 16.12
CA ARG A 18 -12.96 33.71 16.54
C ARG A 18 -11.80 33.82 15.54
N MET A 19 -12.02 33.47 14.32
CA MET A 19 -10.99 33.55 13.27
C MET A 19 -10.96 34.90 12.57
N GLU A 20 -12.03 35.69 12.71
CA GLU A 20 -12.16 37.00 12.07
C GLU A 20 -12.73 38.02 13.04
N ALA A 21 -12.23 39.25 12.96
CA ALA A 21 -12.82 40.36 13.69
C ALA A 21 -13.13 41.52 12.73
N PHE A 22 -14.31 42.07 12.90
CA PHE A 22 -14.87 43.15 12.09
C PHE A 22 -15.03 44.38 12.97
N ILE A 23 -14.80 45.54 12.38
CA ILE A 23 -14.99 46.83 13.04
C ILE A 23 -15.97 47.67 12.22
N MET A 24 -16.85 48.37 12.89
CA MET A 24 -17.71 49.43 12.32
C MET A 24 -17.50 50.71 13.14
N LEU A 25 -17.12 51.76 12.45
CA LEU A 25 -17.08 53.12 13.01
C LEU A 25 -18.48 53.74 12.83
N PRO A 26 -19.18 54.11 13.93
CA PRO A 26 -20.42 54.83 13.84
C PRO A 26 -20.26 56.15 13.04
N VAL A 27 -21.31 56.57 12.35
CA VAL A 27 -21.32 57.84 11.61
C VAL A 27 -21.32 58.99 12.66
N VAL A 28 -20.37 59.90 12.55
CA VAL A 28 -20.24 61.09 13.40
C VAL A 28 -20.40 62.34 12.55
N GLU A 29 -20.69 63.50 13.22
CA GLU A 29 -20.82 64.79 12.57
C GLU A 29 -19.51 65.25 11.90
N GLU A 30 -19.57 66.17 10.95
CA GLU A 30 -18.41 66.60 10.13
C GLU A 30 -17.23 67.10 10.95
N GLU A 31 -17.49 67.71 12.09
CA GLU A 31 -16.48 68.27 12.99
C GLU A 31 -15.80 67.23 13.90
N GLN A 32 -16.35 66.03 13.95
CA GLN A 32 -15.82 64.96 14.80
C GLN A 32 -14.99 63.98 13.96
N HIS A 33 -13.83 63.57 14.50
CA HIS A 33 -12.93 62.62 13.83
C HIS A 33 -12.52 61.49 14.79
N TYR A 34 -12.39 60.29 14.27
CA TYR A 34 -11.71 59.21 14.99
C TYR A 34 -10.20 59.33 14.78
N THR A 35 -9.45 59.03 15.81
CA THR A 35 -7.99 58.79 15.71
C THR A 35 -7.71 57.30 15.62
N VAL A 36 -6.61 56.95 14.99
CA VAL A 36 -6.16 55.57 14.91
C VAL A 36 -5.94 54.96 16.32
N ASP A 37 -5.40 55.77 17.23
CA ASP A 37 -5.14 55.34 18.62
C ASP A 37 -6.44 55.02 19.37
N GLU A 38 -7.49 55.88 19.26
CA GLU A 38 -8.80 55.60 19.85
C GLU A 38 -9.39 54.29 19.34
N VAL A 39 -9.27 54.02 18.05
CA VAL A 39 -9.76 52.78 17.41
C VAL A 39 -8.96 51.57 17.92
N LEU A 40 -7.63 51.66 17.99
CA LEU A 40 -6.77 50.59 18.49
C LEU A 40 -7.01 50.32 19.98
N GLU A 41 -7.30 51.34 20.81
CA GLU A 41 -7.69 51.13 22.19
C GLU A 41 -9.02 50.39 22.31
N ALA A 42 -10.01 50.73 21.47
CA ALA A 42 -11.28 50.00 21.44
C ALA A 42 -11.07 48.54 21.01
N VAL A 43 -10.21 48.26 20.02
CA VAL A 43 -9.82 46.93 19.61
C VAL A 43 -9.22 46.12 20.76
N LYS A 44 -8.26 46.71 21.50
CA LYS A 44 -7.63 46.07 22.66
C LYS A 44 -8.62 45.81 23.80
N ARG A 45 -9.53 46.77 24.08
CA ARG A 45 -10.59 46.62 25.12
C ARG A 45 -11.53 45.44 24.80
N ASN A 46 -11.76 45.17 23.52
CA ASN A 46 -12.55 44.01 23.08
C ASN A 46 -11.74 42.72 22.98
N GLY A 47 -10.47 42.75 23.41
CA GLY A 47 -9.61 41.54 23.52
C GLY A 47 -9.00 41.08 22.23
N VAL A 48 -9.12 41.77 21.11
CA VAL A 48 -8.48 41.41 19.84
C VAL A 48 -7.00 41.80 19.93
N ILE A 49 -6.12 40.82 19.88
CA ILE A 49 -4.68 41.00 20.06
C ILE A 49 -3.83 40.35 18.98
N TYR A 50 -4.43 39.54 18.11
CA TYR A 50 -3.70 38.83 17.07
C TYR A 50 -4.26 39.11 15.66
N GLY A 51 -3.36 39.15 14.67
CA GLY A 51 -3.71 39.27 13.25
C GLY A 51 -4.33 40.62 12.85
N ILE A 52 -4.14 41.68 13.65
CA ILE A 52 -4.65 43.02 13.40
C ILE A 52 -3.92 43.62 12.20
N ASN A 53 -4.68 44.06 11.19
CA ASN A 53 -4.15 44.84 10.09
C ASN A 53 -4.32 46.34 10.37
N CYS A 54 -3.24 46.99 10.83
CA CYS A 54 -3.24 48.39 11.15
C CYS A 54 -3.44 49.30 9.94
N GLU A 55 -3.05 48.86 8.74
CA GLU A 55 -3.25 49.64 7.50
C GLU A 55 -4.75 49.81 7.20
N ILE A 56 -5.53 48.75 7.42
CA ILE A 56 -7.00 48.82 7.24
C ILE A 56 -7.61 49.81 8.23
N ILE A 57 -7.14 49.81 9.48
CA ILE A 57 -7.64 50.75 10.50
C ILE A 57 -7.27 52.19 10.14
N SER A 58 -6.02 52.45 9.71
CA SER A 58 -5.58 53.77 9.23
C SER A 58 -6.41 54.25 8.03
N ASP A 59 -6.58 53.39 7.05
CA ASP A 59 -7.40 53.65 5.85
C ASP A 59 -8.85 53.99 6.20
N MET A 60 -9.42 53.29 7.21
CA MET A 60 -10.80 53.57 7.65
C MET A 60 -10.91 54.96 8.27
N VAL A 61 -9.94 55.38 9.08
CA VAL A 61 -9.91 56.68 9.73
C VAL A 61 -9.66 57.78 8.69
N GLU A 62 -8.61 57.65 7.87
CA GLU A 62 -8.21 58.63 6.87
C GLU A 62 -9.30 58.86 5.79
N LYS A 63 -9.91 57.80 5.28
CA LYS A 63 -10.93 57.82 4.22
C LYS A 63 -12.34 57.99 4.78
N ARG A 64 -12.48 58.17 6.11
CA ARG A 64 -13.78 58.30 6.80
C ARG A 64 -14.77 57.18 6.44
N ILE A 65 -14.29 55.93 6.48
CA ILE A 65 -15.12 54.75 6.19
C ILE A 65 -15.96 54.45 7.43
N MET A 66 -17.21 54.92 7.44
CA MET A 66 -18.12 54.78 8.57
C MET A 66 -19.40 54.02 8.19
N GLY A 67 -20.16 53.53 9.16
CA GLY A 67 -21.47 52.91 9.00
C GLY A 67 -21.46 51.54 8.33
N ARG A 68 -20.28 50.95 8.09
CA ARG A 68 -20.15 49.61 7.52
C ARG A 68 -19.13 48.77 8.28
N GLU A 69 -19.36 47.48 8.32
CA GLU A 69 -18.41 46.52 8.88
C GLU A 69 -17.23 46.31 7.94
N VAL A 70 -16.02 46.36 8.48
CA VAL A 70 -14.78 46.09 7.75
C VAL A 70 -13.99 45.04 8.54
N LEU A 71 -13.52 43.99 7.83
CA LEU A 71 -12.64 42.97 8.40
C LEU A 71 -11.26 43.57 8.65
N PHE A 72 -10.81 43.60 9.92
CA PHE A 72 -9.54 44.23 10.30
C PHE A 72 -8.56 43.26 10.98
N ALA A 73 -9.02 42.09 11.41
CA ALA A 73 -8.13 41.08 12.01
C ALA A 73 -8.49 39.65 11.56
N LYS A 74 -7.46 38.84 11.34
CA LYS A 74 -7.58 37.42 11.01
C LYS A 74 -6.69 36.56 11.88
N GLY A 75 -7.24 35.47 12.39
CA GLY A 75 -6.50 34.42 13.03
C GLY A 75 -5.67 33.59 12.02
N LYS A 76 -4.70 32.82 12.53
CA LYS A 76 -3.99 31.77 11.80
C LYS A 76 -4.71 30.44 12.05
N PRO A 77 -5.27 29.76 11.06
CA PRO A 77 -5.89 28.46 11.27
C PRO A 77 -4.85 27.41 11.66
N ALA A 78 -5.25 26.43 12.45
CA ALA A 78 -4.43 25.26 12.73
C ALA A 78 -4.32 24.39 11.46
N VAL A 79 -3.17 23.78 11.25
CA VAL A 79 -2.93 22.79 10.20
C VAL A 79 -2.80 21.43 10.86
N ASP A 80 -3.75 20.53 10.61
CA ASP A 80 -3.73 19.20 11.18
C ASP A 80 -2.53 18.38 10.65
N GLY A 81 -1.97 17.55 11.50
CA GLY A 81 -0.94 16.59 11.11
C GLY A 81 -1.48 15.47 10.22
N THR A 82 -0.59 14.76 9.54
CA THR A 82 -0.91 13.62 8.70
C THR A 82 -0.69 12.32 9.45
N ASP A 83 -1.59 11.34 9.25
CA ASP A 83 -1.43 10.01 9.81
C ASP A 83 -0.26 9.26 9.17
N GLY A 84 0.40 8.39 9.95
CA GLY A 84 1.42 7.49 9.42
C GLY A 84 0.81 6.45 8.50
N TYR A 85 1.59 5.98 7.53
CA TYR A 85 1.13 4.99 6.56
C TYR A 85 2.26 4.04 6.13
N PHE A 86 1.87 2.89 5.59
CA PHE A 86 2.79 1.95 4.94
C PHE A 86 2.69 2.10 3.42
N ASP A 87 3.85 2.13 2.77
CA ASP A 87 3.98 1.96 1.33
C ASP A 87 4.48 0.53 1.06
N PHE A 88 3.71 -0.25 0.28
CA PHE A 88 3.99 -1.66 0.00
C PHE A 88 4.55 -1.82 -1.41
N TYR A 89 5.66 -2.56 -1.55
CA TYR A 89 6.36 -2.79 -2.82
C TYR A 89 6.05 -4.19 -3.41
N PHE A 90 4.87 -4.68 -3.18
CA PHE A 90 4.30 -5.87 -3.78
C PHE A 90 2.80 -5.68 -3.99
N ASP A 91 2.24 -6.39 -4.98
CA ASP A 91 0.82 -6.31 -5.27
C ASP A 91 0.06 -7.33 -4.40
N SER A 92 -0.80 -6.82 -3.51
CA SER A 92 -1.68 -7.65 -2.69
C SER A 92 -3.01 -7.98 -3.38
N ASP A 93 -3.32 -7.27 -4.48
CA ASP A 93 -4.54 -7.41 -5.26
C ASP A 93 -4.21 -7.86 -6.69
N LEU A 94 -3.73 -9.11 -6.84
CA LEU A 94 -3.49 -9.71 -8.13
C LEU A 94 -4.80 -9.73 -8.93
N ASN A 95 -4.97 -8.72 -9.79
CA ASN A 95 -6.05 -8.69 -10.77
C ASN A 95 -5.77 -9.76 -11.82
N HIS A 96 -6.48 -10.86 -11.72
CA HIS A 96 -6.44 -12.02 -12.62
C HIS A 96 -6.95 -11.65 -14.02
N ARG A 97 -6.23 -10.80 -14.77
CA ARG A 97 -6.54 -10.51 -16.16
C ARG A 97 -5.64 -11.36 -17.06
N PRO A 98 -6.22 -12.15 -17.98
CA PRO A 98 -5.42 -12.90 -18.92
C PRO A 98 -4.58 -11.99 -19.81
N THR A 99 -3.36 -12.41 -20.14
CA THR A 99 -2.47 -11.67 -21.02
C THR A 99 -2.94 -11.84 -22.46
N ILE A 100 -3.08 -10.73 -23.18
CA ILE A 100 -3.36 -10.75 -24.63
C ILE A 100 -2.01 -10.68 -25.33
N ASN A 101 -1.69 -11.71 -26.09
CA ASN A 101 -0.48 -11.79 -26.90
C ASN A 101 -0.52 -10.79 -28.06
N SER A 102 0.65 -10.50 -28.66
CA SER A 102 0.78 -9.59 -29.80
C SER A 102 0.02 -10.03 -31.06
N ASP A 103 -0.35 -11.31 -31.16
CA ASP A 103 -1.15 -11.90 -32.22
C ASP A 103 -2.67 -11.85 -31.96
N GLY A 104 -3.11 -11.26 -30.83
CA GLY A 104 -4.50 -11.18 -30.42
C GLY A 104 -5.05 -12.41 -29.71
N SER A 105 -4.25 -13.47 -29.54
CA SER A 105 -4.64 -14.64 -28.75
C SER A 105 -4.62 -14.32 -27.25
N VAL A 106 -5.51 -14.95 -26.47
CA VAL A 106 -5.60 -14.79 -25.03
C VAL A 106 -4.87 -15.96 -24.36
N ASP A 107 -3.81 -15.64 -23.61
CA ASP A 107 -3.11 -16.63 -22.79
C ASP A 107 -3.84 -16.81 -21.45
N TYR A 108 -4.70 -17.80 -21.38
CA TYR A 108 -5.41 -18.17 -20.15
C TYR A 108 -4.52 -18.86 -19.10
N TRP A 109 -3.33 -19.34 -19.49
CA TRP A 109 -2.37 -19.97 -18.57
C TRP A 109 -1.57 -18.95 -17.75
N SER A 110 -1.60 -17.68 -18.12
CA SER A 110 -0.91 -16.59 -17.39
C SER A 110 -1.73 -15.95 -16.25
N VAL A 111 -2.96 -16.42 -16.03
CA VAL A 111 -3.97 -15.72 -15.18
C VAL A 111 -3.67 -15.75 -13.68
N HIS A 112 -2.90 -16.70 -13.19
CA HIS A 112 -2.66 -16.88 -11.76
C HIS A 112 -1.18 -16.72 -11.42
N SER A 113 -0.68 -15.48 -11.48
CA SER A 113 0.64 -15.18 -10.92
C SER A 113 0.55 -15.03 -9.41
N VAL A 114 1.30 -15.85 -8.69
CA VAL A 114 1.52 -15.72 -7.26
C VAL A 114 2.55 -14.61 -7.05
N GLU A 115 2.25 -13.66 -6.18
CA GLU A 115 3.24 -12.61 -5.87
C GLU A 115 4.42 -13.22 -5.11
N VAL A 116 5.59 -13.11 -5.74
CA VAL A 116 6.83 -13.71 -5.24
C VAL A 116 7.83 -12.60 -4.90
N VAL A 117 8.45 -12.74 -3.76
CA VAL A 117 9.54 -11.86 -3.33
C VAL A 117 10.84 -12.63 -3.18
N LYS A 118 11.96 -11.95 -3.45
CA LYS A 118 13.31 -12.48 -3.23
C LYS A 118 13.88 -11.93 -1.93
N LYS A 119 14.68 -12.75 -1.25
CA LYS A 119 15.43 -12.34 -0.06
C LYS A 119 16.20 -11.05 -0.32
N GLY A 120 16.14 -10.12 0.63
CA GLY A 120 16.76 -8.82 0.54
C GLY A 120 15.93 -7.75 -0.16
N LYS A 121 14.80 -8.10 -0.81
CA LYS A 121 13.89 -7.11 -1.40
C LYS A 121 13.14 -6.37 -0.30
N THR A 122 13.10 -5.04 -0.38
CA THR A 122 12.21 -4.23 0.46
C THR A 122 10.76 -4.54 0.10
N ILE A 123 9.94 -4.86 1.09
CA ILE A 123 8.52 -5.21 0.93
C ILE A 123 7.59 -4.10 1.41
N ALA A 124 8.04 -3.29 2.37
CA ALA A 124 7.27 -2.15 2.83
C ALA A 124 8.17 -1.09 3.49
N ASN A 125 7.78 0.18 3.36
CA ASN A 125 8.30 1.27 4.17
C ASN A 125 7.17 1.88 5.01
N TYR A 126 7.48 2.20 6.25
CA TYR A 126 6.60 2.95 7.14
C TYR A 126 6.99 4.42 7.14
N TYR A 127 6.02 5.27 6.94
CA TYR A 127 6.15 6.71 7.08
C TYR A 127 5.47 7.15 8.38
N GLU A 128 6.25 7.79 9.24
CA GLU A 128 5.77 8.24 10.53
C GLU A 128 4.73 9.37 10.39
N PRO A 129 3.81 9.50 11.36
CA PRO A 129 2.86 10.58 11.36
C PRO A 129 3.56 11.93 11.55
N ALA A 130 3.08 12.95 10.84
CA ALA A 130 3.56 14.31 11.04
C ALA A 130 2.75 15.02 12.12
N THR A 131 3.42 15.88 12.86
CA THR A 131 2.76 16.81 13.79
C THR A 131 2.18 17.98 13.01
N GLY A 132 0.97 18.40 13.37
CA GLY A 132 0.38 19.61 12.83
C GLY A 132 1.03 20.90 13.39
N GLU A 133 0.60 22.03 12.87
CA GLU A 133 0.95 23.36 13.39
C GLU A 133 -0.27 23.95 14.10
N ASP A 134 -0.08 24.40 15.34
CA ASP A 134 -1.14 25.09 16.07
C ASP A 134 -1.50 26.42 15.40
N GLY A 135 -2.79 26.73 15.41
CA GLY A 135 -3.34 28.00 14.99
C GLY A 135 -3.42 28.98 16.16
N ILE A 136 -3.81 30.22 15.85
CA ILE A 136 -4.05 31.29 16.85
C ILE A 136 -5.30 32.05 16.40
N ASP A 137 -6.28 32.21 17.31
CA ASP A 137 -7.47 33.04 17.08
C ASP A 137 -7.15 34.53 17.22
N VAL A 138 -8.09 35.41 16.83
CA VAL A 138 -7.91 36.86 16.95
C VAL A 138 -7.80 37.36 18.38
N LEU A 139 -8.18 36.54 19.37
CA LEU A 139 -8.01 36.82 20.81
C LEU A 139 -6.67 36.32 21.34
N GLY A 140 -5.77 35.80 20.48
CA GLY A 140 -4.47 35.26 20.86
C GLY A 140 -4.51 33.90 21.52
N ARG A 141 -5.63 33.16 21.42
CA ARG A 141 -5.73 31.82 21.99
C ARG A 141 -5.23 30.81 20.99
N THR A 142 -4.46 29.83 21.46
CA THR A 142 -3.97 28.74 20.66
C THR A 142 -5.12 27.81 20.24
N ILE A 143 -5.20 27.49 18.96
CA ILE A 143 -6.07 26.48 18.38
C ILE A 143 -5.21 25.26 18.13
N ALA A 144 -5.36 24.22 18.97
CA ALA A 144 -4.54 23.04 18.89
C ALA A 144 -4.79 22.26 17.60
N ALA A 145 -3.71 21.98 16.85
CA ALA A 145 -3.74 21.08 15.72
C ALA A 145 -3.95 19.62 16.17
N LYS A 146 -4.65 18.83 15.37
CA LYS A 146 -4.72 17.38 15.60
C LYS A 146 -3.40 16.75 15.20
N LYS A 147 -2.85 15.95 16.09
CA LYS A 147 -1.66 15.16 15.79
C LYS A 147 -2.02 13.97 14.90
N GLY A 148 -1.20 13.69 13.89
CA GLY A 148 -1.30 12.46 13.12
C GLY A 148 -1.15 11.23 14.01
N LYS A 149 -1.85 10.14 13.65
CA LYS A 149 -1.85 8.87 14.37
C LYS A 149 -0.85 7.91 13.73
N GLY A 150 0.00 7.28 14.55
CA GLY A 150 0.87 6.21 14.10
C GLY A 150 0.10 4.91 13.88
N LEU A 151 0.63 4.06 13.01
CA LEU A 151 0.14 2.69 12.81
C LEU A 151 0.99 1.70 13.61
N PRO A 152 0.40 0.61 14.08
CA PRO A 152 1.16 -0.45 14.70
C PRO A 152 2.12 -1.10 13.69
N PRO A 153 3.28 -1.61 14.14
CA PRO A 153 4.23 -2.28 13.26
C PRO A 153 3.61 -3.50 12.57
N LEU A 154 4.13 -3.84 11.39
CA LEU A 154 3.74 -5.06 10.70
C LEU A 154 4.19 -6.27 11.52
N VAL A 155 3.33 -7.29 11.55
CA VAL A 155 3.55 -8.56 12.25
C VAL A 155 3.55 -9.71 11.25
N GLY A 156 4.21 -10.83 11.58
CA GLY A 156 4.20 -12.02 10.73
C GLY A 156 5.53 -12.75 10.71
N ARG A 157 5.88 -13.35 9.57
CA ARG A 157 7.10 -14.15 9.42
C ARG A 157 7.67 -14.07 8.00
N GLY A 158 8.97 -14.39 7.87
CA GLY A 158 9.67 -14.41 6.59
C GLY A 158 10.20 -13.05 6.15
N PHE A 159 10.17 -12.07 7.02
CA PHE A 159 10.75 -10.74 6.80
C PHE A 159 11.47 -10.22 8.03
N ASP A 160 12.41 -9.33 7.81
CA ASP A 160 13.14 -8.60 8.84
C ASP A 160 12.67 -7.15 8.88
N LYS A 161 12.80 -6.53 10.04
CA LYS A 161 12.53 -5.14 10.28
C LYS A 161 13.86 -4.43 10.56
N SER A 162 14.08 -3.26 9.93
CA SER A 162 15.24 -2.39 10.18
C SER A 162 15.32 -1.94 11.64
N VAL A 163 16.50 -1.50 12.06
CA VAL A 163 16.76 -1.05 13.44
C VAL A 163 15.88 0.17 13.80
N ASP A 164 15.69 1.09 12.85
CA ASP A 164 14.81 2.27 13.00
C ASP A 164 13.33 1.90 12.95
N GLY A 165 12.99 0.70 12.50
CA GLY A 165 11.63 0.21 12.41
C GLY A 165 10.84 0.71 11.23
N LEU A 166 11.48 1.40 10.29
CA LEU A 166 10.80 2.05 9.15
C LEU A 166 10.78 1.19 7.90
N THR A 167 11.77 0.31 7.71
CA THR A 167 11.89 -0.53 6.51
C THR A 167 11.68 -2.00 6.85
N TYR A 168 10.93 -2.70 6.01
CA TYR A 168 10.66 -4.14 6.09
C TYR A 168 11.22 -4.82 4.85
N THR A 169 12.01 -5.88 5.05
CA THR A 169 12.77 -6.55 3.98
C THR A 169 12.51 -8.05 4.03
N ALA A 170 12.30 -8.70 2.88
CA ALA A 170 12.13 -10.15 2.82
C ALA A 170 13.39 -10.87 3.35
N ALA A 171 13.23 -11.73 4.35
CA ALA A 171 14.32 -12.55 4.92
C ALA A 171 14.56 -13.83 4.12
N ILE A 172 13.57 -14.28 3.34
CA ILE A 172 13.60 -15.50 2.52
C ILE A 172 12.97 -15.23 1.15
N ASP A 173 13.29 -16.07 0.18
CA ASP A 173 12.55 -16.15 -1.08
C ASP A 173 11.20 -16.84 -0.84
N GLY A 174 10.14 -16.40 -1.50
CA GLY A 174 8.86 -17.07 -1.35
C GLY A 174 7.64 -16.27 -1.79
N LYS A 175 6.47 -16.90 -1.65
CA LYS A 175 5.17 -16.29 -1.82
C LYS A 175 4.90 -15.31 -0.69
N ILE A 176 4.52 -14.08 -1.02
CA ILE A 176 4.12 -13.07 -0.04
C ILE A 176 2.60 -12.97 0.03
N GLU A 177 2.07 -12.95 1.24
CA GLU A 177 0.65 -12.75 1.53
C GLU A 177 0.48 -11.64 2.56
N ARG A 178 -0.54 -10.79 2.36
CA ARG A 178 -0.88 -9.72 3.28
C ARG A 178 -2.33 -9.82 3.73
N HIS A 179 -2.53 -9.77 5.05
CA HIS A 179 -3.84 -9.65 5.68
C HIS A 179 -3.82 -8.50 6.69
N LYS A 180 -4.34 -7.34 6.30
CA LYS A 180 -4.30 -6.09 7.09
C LYS A 180 -2.85 -5.68 7.41
N ASN A 181 -2.44 -5.76 8.71
CA ASN A 181 -1.09 -5.47 9.17
C ASN A 181 -0.20 -6.72 9.31
N ARG A 182 -0.68 -7.89 8.86
CA ARG A 182 0.08 -9.14 8.91
C ARG A 182 0.63 -9.49 7.54
N ILE A 183 1.93 -9.75 7.48
CA ILE A 183 2.63 -10.24 6.28
C ILE A 183 3.22 -11.61 6.58
N ILE A 184 3.07 -12.53 5.62
CA ILE A 184 3.66 -13.87 5.69
C ILE A 184 4.38 -14.12 4.38
N ILE A 185 5.65 -14.51 4.45
CA ILE A 185 6.40 -15.00 3.30
C ILE A 185 6.65 -16.49 3.51
N LEU A 186 6.26 -17.30 2.53
CA LEU A 186 6.35 -18.76 2.56
C LEU A 186 7.26 -19.24 1.43
N PRO A 187 8.25 -20.09 1.72
CA PRO A 187 9.11 -20.68 0.68
C PRO A 187 8.43 -21.84 -0.06
N ILE A 188 7.15 -22.10 0.19
CA ILE A 188 6.36 -23.18 -0.39
C ILE A 188 5.10 -22.59 -1.02
N LEU A 189 4.80 -23.04 -2.25
CA LEU A 189 3.53 -22.80 -2.94
C LEU A 189 2.68 -24.07 -2.88
N GLU A 190 1.61 -24.05 -2.08
CA GLU A 190 0.64 -25.14 -2.00
C GLU A 190 -0.60 -24.81 -2.84
N ILE A 191 -1.02 -25.81 -3.66
CA ILE A 191 -2.23 -25.74 -4.49
C ILE A 191 -3.17 -26.87 -4.09
N ASN A 192 -4.31 -26.52 -3.50
CA ASN A 192 -5.31 -27.45 -2.96
C ASN A 192 -6.31 -27.96 -4.01
N GLY A 193 -5.89 -28.13 -5.25
CA GLY A 193 -6.76 -28.61 -6.34
C GLY A 193 -5.97 -28.98 -7.57
N ASP A 194 -6.66 -29.19 -8.67
CA ASP A 194 -6.06 -29.49 -9.96
C ASP A 194 -5.41 -28.22 -10.56
N VAL A 195 -4.31 -28.42 -11.28
CA VAL A 195 -3.70 -27.38 -12.11
C VAL A 195 -4.21 -27.55 -13.53
N ASP A 196 -5.00 -26.60 -13.97
CA ASP A 196 -5.63 -26.56 -15.31
C ASP A 196 -5.45 -25.17 -15.94
N VAL A 197 -6.16 -24.89 -17.03
CA VAL A 197 -6.17 -23.59 -17.71
C VAL A 197 -6.60 -22.46 -16.76
N GLY A 198 -7.48 -22.75 -15.80
CA GLY A 198 -7.93 -21.77 -14.81
C GLY A 198 -6.86 -21.44 -13.77
N THR A 199 -6.02 -22.40 -13.42
CA THR A 199 -4.88 -22.20 -12.49
C THR A 199 -3.70 -21.52 -13.18
N GLY A 200 -3.51 -21.75 -14.49
CA GLY A 200 -2.40 -21.22 -15.28
C GLY A 200 -1.07 -21.93 -15.07
N ASN A 201 -0.02 -21.40 -15.71
CA ASN A 201 1.35 -21.88 -15.52
C ASN A 201 1.92 -21.43 -14.16
N ILE A 202 2.78 -22.25 -13.58
CA ILE A 202 3.40 -21.99 -12.29
C ILE A 202 4.91 -21.84 -12.49
N ASP A 203 5.47 -20.71 -12.05
CA ASP A 203 6.91 -20.48 -11.90
C ASP A 203 7.16 -19.98 -10.48
N PHE A 204 7.85 -20.78 -9.65
CA PHE A 204 8.01 -20.48 -8.26
C PHE A 204 9.46 -20.65 -7.77
N VAL A 205 9.90 -19.71 -6.90
CA VAL A 205 11.28 -19.63 -6.37
C VAL A 205 11.58 -20.61 -5.23
N GLY A 206 10.62 -21.39 -4.76
CA GLY A 206 10.72 -22.36 -3.68
C GLY A 206 10.20 -23.73 -4.09
N ASP A 207 9.61 -24.44 -3.13
CA ASP A 207 8.98 -25.73 -3.33
C ASP A 207 7.53 -25.56 -3.81
N VAL A 208 7.08 -26.43 -4.73
CA VAL A 208 5.69 -26.48 -5.22
C VAL A 208 5.05 -27.79 -4.79
N VAL A 209 3.91 -27.71 -4.12
CA VAL A 209 3.10 -28.88 -3.73
C VAL A 209 1.72 -28.77 -4.34
N ILE A 210 1.30 -29.76 -5.12
CA ILE A 210 -0.01 -29.83 -5.77
C ILE A 210 -0.77 -31.05 -5.23
N HIS A 211 -1.84 -30.78 -4.48
CA HIS A 211 -2.68 -31.84 -3.90
C HIS A 211 -3.67 -32.47 -4.91
N GLY A 212 -3.81 -31.86 -6.08
CA GLY A 212 -4.61 -32.36 -7.19
C GLY A 212 -3.79 -32.94 -8.34
N SER A 213 -4.43 -33.04 -9.50
CA SER A 213 -3.85 -33.49 -10.76
C SER A 213 -3.36 -32.30 -11.59
N VAL A 214 -2.43 -32.56 -12.51
CA VAL A 214 -1.95 -31.56 -13.47
C VAL A 214 -2.47 -31.90 -14.86
N LYS A 215 -3.21 -30.98 -15.45
CA LYS A 215 -3.86 -31.19 -16.74
C LYS A 215 -2.98 -30.83 -17.93
N THR A 216 -3.32 -31.39 -19.08
CA THR A 216 -2.59 -31.24 -20.36
C THR A 216 -2.36 -29.78 -20.71
N GLY A 217 -1.11 -29.44 -21.05
CA GLY A 217 -0.68 -28.12 -21.49
C GLY A 217 -0.13 -27.24 -20.38
N ALA A 218 -0.28 -27.62 -19.10
CA ALA A 218 0.30 -26.91 -17.98
C ALA A 218 1.83 -26.97 -17.97
N ARG A 219 2.48 -25.88 -17.57
CA ARG A 219 3.91 -25.82 -17.28
C ARG A 219 4.10 -25.45 -15.82
N ILE A 220 4.86 -26.28 -15.11
CA ILE A 220 5.20 -26.05 -13.70
C ILE A 220 6.70 -26.03 -13.56
N ARG A 221 7.20 -24.92 -13.05
CA ARG A 221 8.62 -24.73 -12.71
C ARG A 221 8.77 -24.38 -11.26
N ALA A 222 9.63 -25.07 -10.56
CA ALA A 222 10.07 -24.77 -9.21
C ALA A 222 11.60 -24.62 -9.16
N ALA A 223 12.10 -23.59 -8.47
CA ALA A 223 13.54 -23.47 -8.26
C ALA A 223 14.07 -24.53 -7.29
N LYS A 224 13.18 -25.18 -6.53
CA LYS A 224 13.43 -26.31 -5.65
C LYS A 224 12.59 -27.53 -6.08
N SER A 225 12.03 -28.24 -5.10
CA SER A 225 11.31 -29.49 -5.37
C SER A 225 9.86 -29.27 -5.83
N ILE A 226 9.36 -30.24 -6.58
CA ILE A 226 7.95 -30.34 -6.96
C ILE A 226 7.38 -31.65 -6.40
N THR A 227 6.24 -31.58 -5.73
CA THR A 227 5.46 -32.74 -5.29
C THR A 227 4.05 -32.64 -5.87
N ILE A 228 3.60 -33.72 -6.53
CA ILE A 228 2.25 -33.81 -7.12
C ILE A 228 1.56 -35.07 -6.59
N ASP A 229 0.43 -34.88 -5.89
CA ASP A 229 -0.33 -35.98 -5.31
C ASP A 229 -1.26 -36.67 -6.33
N GLY A 230 -1.69 -35.93 -7.35
CA GLY A 230 -2.56 -36.41 -8.43
C GLY A 230 -1.82 -37.00 -9.63
N VAL A 231 -2.55 -37.25 -10.71
CA VAL A 231 -1.98 -37.69 -11.98
C VAL A 231 -1.58 -36.47 -12.82
N CYS A 232 -0.43 -36.60 -13.49
CA CYS A 232 0.05 -35.60 -14.44
C CYS A 232 -0.32 -36.05 -15.88
N GLU A 233 -0.93 -35.17 -16.66
CA GLU A 233 -1.35 -35.46 -18.01
C GLU A 233 -0.71 -34.44 -18.97
N GLY A 234 0.14 -34.92 -19.94
CA GLY A 234 0.67 -34.10 -21.04
C GLY A 234 1.20 -32.71 -20.67
N CYS A 235 1.90 -32.59 -19.55
CA CYS A 235 2.40 -31.33 -18.99
C CYS A 235 3.93 -31.27 -19.01
N VAL A 236 4.48 -30.09 -18.75
CA VAL A 236 5.93 -29.85 -18.62
C VAL A 236 6.26 -29.55 -17.17
N LEU A 237 7.20 -30.32 -16.59
CA LEU A 237 7.65 -30.18 -15.19
C LEU A 237 9.16 -29.89 -15.16
N GLU A 238 9.56 -28.81 -14.48
CA GLU A 238 10.96 -28.41 -14.30
C GLU A 238 11.23 -28.20 -12.81
N ALA A 239 12.03 -29.07 -12.18
CA ALA A 239 12.41 -28.99 -10.77
C ALA A 239 13.91 -28.71 -10.63
N GLY A 240 14.26 -27.74 -9.80
CA GLY A 240 15.65 -27.40 -9.45
C GLY A 240 16.28 -28.36 -8.44
N ASP A 241 15.45 -29.07 -7.66
CA ASP A 241 15.82 -30.17 -6.78
C ASP A 241 15.04 -31.43 -7.18
N ASP A 242 14.35 -32.08 -6.27
CA ASP A 242 13.65 -33.35 -6.50
C ASP A 242 12.25 -33.17 -7.11
N LEU A 243 11.80 -34.16 -7.89
CA LEU A 243 10.43 -34.29 -8.39
C LEU A 243 9.78 -35.58 -7.87
N ILE A 244 8.63 -35.42 -7.22
CA ILE A 244 7.86 -36.53 -6.66
C ILE A 244 6.48 -36.58 -7.29
N LEU A 245 6.21 -37.63 -8.10
CA LEU A 245 4.93 -37.91 -8.72
C LEU A 245 4.26 -39.10 -8.02
N ARG A 246 3.41 -38.83 -7.00
CA ARG A 246 2.81 -39.87 -6.17
C ARG A 246 1.91 -40.86 -6.93
N LYS A 247 1.23 -40.38 -7.99
CA LYS A 247 0.43 -41.24 -8.87
C LYS A 247 1.05 -41.46 -10.25
N GLY A 248 1.95 -40.56 -10.69
CA GLY A 248 2.67 -40.73 -11.95
C GLY A 248 2.24 -39.83 -13.09
N MET A 249 2.74 -40.09 -14.32
CA MET A 249 2.61 -39.28 -15.51
C MET A 249 2.06 -40.04 -16.72
N ILE A 250 1.05 -39.49 -17.36
CA ILE A 250 0.55 -39.93 -18.70
C ILE A 250 0.94 -38.85 -19.71
N GLY A 251 2.04 -39.04 -20.40
CA GLY A 251 2.67 -37.99 -21.21
C GLY A 251 1.99 -37.65 -22.52
N MET A 252 1.22 -38.55 -23.11
CA MET A 252 0.53 -38.33 -24.39
C MET A 252 1.47 -37.87 -25.54
N GLY A 253 2.78 -38.14 -25.45
CA GLY A 253 3.80 -37.69 -26.39
C GLY A 253 4.06 -36.16 -26.35
N LYS A 254 3.61 -35.48 -25.32
CA LYS A 254 3.78 -34.02 -25.12
C LYS A 254 4.44 -33.67 -23.77
N ALA A 255 4.54 -34.63 -22.87
CA ALA A 255 5.11 -34.42 -21.57
C ALA A 255 6.63 -34.35 -21.60
N ARG A 256 7.19 -33.40 -20.84
CA ARG A 256 8.61 -33.31 -20.61
C ARG A 256 8.88 -33.09 -19.15
N ILE A 257 9.82 -33.84 -18.61
CA ILE A 257 10.31 -33.74 -17.23
C ILE A 257 11.79 -33.36 -17.26
N ILE A 258 12.15 -32.31 -16.55
CA ILE A 258 13.54 -31.88 -16.35
C ILE A 258 13.77 -31.72 -14.85
N VAL A 259 14.73 -32.46 -14.26
CA VAL A 259 15.00 -32.48 -12.83
C VAL A 259 16.49 -32.37 -12.59
N LYS A 260 16.89 -31.45 -11.71
CA LYS A 260 18.29 -31.31 -11.32
C LYS A 260 18.68 -32.23 -10.16
N GLY A 261 17.75 -32.61 -9.32
CA GLY A 261 17.89 -33.63 -8.28
C GLY A 261 17.43 -34.99 -8.76
N ASN A 262 16.59 -35.67 -7.99
CA ASN A 262 16.10 -37.02 -8.23
C ASN A 262 14.64 -37.03 -8.65
N LEU A 263 14.24 -38.05 -9.43
CA LEU A 263 12.87 -38.25 -9.82
C LEU A 263 12.30 -39.53 -9.16
N PHE A 264 11.18 -39.36 -8.49
CA PHE A 264 10.38 -40.44 -7.93
C PHE A 264 9.00 -40.45 -8.57
N ALA A 265 8.63 -41.53 -9.21
CA ALA A 265 7.33 -41.65 -9.85
C ALA A 265 6.73 -43.04 -9.67
N LYS A 266 5.41 -43.14 -9.49
CA LYS A 266 4.75 -44.44 -9.46
C LYS A 266 4.76 -45.10 -10.84
N PHE A 267 4.43 -44.32 -11.88
CA PHE A 267 4.53 -44.76 -13.27
C PHE A 267 4.80 -43.57 -14.20
N MET A 268 5.35 -43.82 -15.36
CA MET A 268 5.50 -42.85 -16.45
C MET A 268 5.15 -43.53 -17.80
N GLU A 269 4.37 -42.81 -18.62
CA GLU A 269 3.97 -43.28 -19.94
C GLU A 269 4.16 -42.15 -20.96
N TYR A 270 4.74 -42.49 -22.15
CA TYR A 270 4.92 -41.57 -23.27
C TYR A 270 5.52 -40.23 -22.91
N THR A 271 6.59 -40.25 -22.12
CA THR A 271 7.20 -39.05 -21.51
C THR A 271 8.69 -38.95 -21.81
N ASP A 272 9.18 -37.76 -22.18
CA ASP A 272 10.61 -37.44 -22.24
C ASP A 272 11.10 -36.97 -20.86
N VAL A 273 12.18 -37.59 -20.32
CA VAL A 273 12.69 -37.43 -18.97
C VAL A 273 14.18 -37.15 -19.00
N GLU A 274 14.60 -36.04 -18.46
CA GLU A 274 15.99 -35.64 -18.25
C GLU A 274 16.21 -35.39 -16.75
N VAL A 275 17.11 -36.13 -16.09
CA VAL A 275 17.38 -36.06 -14.64
C VAL A 275 18.87 -36.05 -14.39
N ASP A 276 19.36 -35.06 -13.63
CA ASP A 276 20.77 -35.01 -13.25
C ASP A 276 21.13 -36.04 -12.17
N GLY A 277 20.19 -36.37 -11.26
CA GLY A 277 20.29 -37.41 -10.25
C GLY A 277 19.77 -38.78 -10.75
N PHE A 278 19.26 -39.60 -9.84
CA PHE A 278 18.68 -40.92 -10.17
C PHE A 278 17.17 -40.82 -10.45
N VAL A 279 16.69 -41.84 -11.15
CA VAL A 279 15.26 -42.05 -11.44
C VAL A 279 14.82 -43.34 -10.75
N GLU A 280 13.74 -43.26 -9.96
CA GLU A 280 13.05 -44.41 -9.38
C GLU A 280 11.59 -44.38 -9.74
N ALA A 281 11.10 -45.46 -10.39
CA ALA A 281 9.69 -45.61 -10.77
C ALA A 281 9.27 -47.09 -10.75
N ASP A 282 7.98 -47.35 -10.38
CA ASP A 282 7.45 -48.71 -10.44
C ASP A 282 7.32 -49.23 -11.89
N SER A 283 7.13 -48.33 -12.86
CA SER A 283 7.09 -48.66 -14.28
C SER A 283 7.33 -47.46 -15.19
N ALA A 284 7.92 -47.71 -16.37
CA ALA A 284 8.06 -46.74 -17.46
C ALA A 284 7.72 -47.39 -18.80
N ILE A 285 6.71 -46.84 -19.52
CA ILE A 285 6.22 -47.36 -20.77
C ILE A 285 6.37 -46.32 -21.88
N ASN A 286 7.08 -46.67 -22.96
CA ASN A 286 7.32 -45.77 -24.08
C ASN A 286 7.90 -44.40 -23.65
N CYS A 287 8.81 -44.41 -22.67
CA CYS A 287 9.52 -43.24 -22.18
C CYS A 287 10.94 -43.18 -22.73
N ASN A 288 11.41 -41.96 -22.99
CA ASN A 288 12.82 -41.70 -23.26
C ASN A 288 13.42 -41.11 -21.98
N VAL A 289 14.24 -41.90 -21.27
CA VAL A 289 14.78 -41.51 -19.94
C VAL A 289 16.29 -41.35 -20.04
N VAL A 290 16.76 -40.14 -19.71
CA VAL A 290 18.17 -39.81 -19.58
C VAL A 290 18.44 -39.45 -18.15
N SER A 291 19.36 -40.15 -17.48
CA SER A 291 19.80 -39.89 -16.11
C SER A 291 21.31 -39.89 -16.07
N ASN A 292 21.89 -38.99 -15.24
CA ASN A 292 23.34 -38.94 -15.02
C ASN A 292 23.82 -39.91 -13.93
N ASP A 293 22.89 -40.52 -13.18
CA ASP A 293 23.21 -41.55 -12.18
C ASP A 293 22.58 -42.89 -12.58
N LYS A 294 21.62 -43.41 -11.88
CA LYS A 294 21.00 -44.70 -12.11
C LYS A 294 19.50 -44.56 -12.35
N VAL A 295 18.97 -45.55 -13.07
CA VAL A 295 17.54 -45.72 -13.30
C VAL A 295 17.09 -47.04 -12.71
N ILE A 296 16.06 -47.01 -11.85
CA ILE A 296 15.48 -48.17 -11.15
C ILE A 296 14.01 -48.28 -11.52
N PHE A 297 13.60 -49.44 -12.03
CA PHE A 297 12.21 -49.79 -12.31
C PHE A 297 11.79 -51.05 -11.61
#